data_705c032e367db17ef5087f111503c2e5
#
_entry.id   705c032e367db17ef5087f111503c2e5
#
_cell.length_a   1.000
_cell.length_b   1.000
_cell.length_c   1.000
_cell.angle_alpha   90.00
_cell.angle_beta   90.00
_cell.angle_gamma   90.00
#
_symmetry.space_group_name_H-M   'P 1'
#
loop_
_entity.id
_entity.type
_entity.pdbx_description
1 polymer ?
#
loop_
_entity_poly.entity_id
_entity_poly.type
_entity_poly.pdbx_seq_one_letter_code
_entity_poly.pdbx_strand_id
1 'polypeptide(L)'
;MLDLGNLPALDVALGLAFLYFLLSTVCSAINEAIATVLGWRAKTLEQAVANFLADGPVERDDDTVQLGSAIFEHWRIKALVSDPASSKRRRNRPSYLPPRAFSLAVAETLAAGPADHETDGQRGKSPWELADEEILARVRQTVAKLPDRQAKAALQKAVVNAGGTLEGFRRQLETGFDDSMERASGWYKRKVQLMIAVLAAALTFAVNIDSMQIASRLWSDKPLRTAVAQKAAAAKDAQSAADAVDSVDQLKLPLGWGAGNAPSDVGGVLRRIPGWLITIAALSLGAPFWFDLLSRVARLRGSGVPQQPRSLSDTPGAVRS
;
A
#
# COMPACT_ATOMS: atom_id res chain seq x y z
N MET A 1 11.39 41.32 -15.00
CA MET A 1 11.55 39.94 -14.55
C MET A 1 10.77 39.82 -13.25
N LEU A 2 9.67 39.06 -13.20
CA LEU A 2 8.90 38.84 -11.97
C LEU A 2 9.82 38.04 -11.02
N ASP A 3 10.13 38.59 -9.87
CA ASP A 3 10.89 37.92 -8.81
C ASP A 3 10.00 36.81 -8.20
N LEU A 4 10.05 35.63 -8.81
CA LEU A 4 9.31 34.43 -8.39
C LEU A 4 9.64 33.99 -6.94
N GLY A 5 10.80 34.42 -6.42
CA GLY A 5 11.26 34.10 -5.07
C GLY A 5 10.50 34.83 -3.95
N ASN A 6 9.73 35.87 -4.25
CA ASN A 6 9.09 36.73 -3.28
C ASN A 6 7.56 36.85 -3.42
N LEU A 7 6.93 35.80 -4.01
CA LEU A 7 5.48 35.76 -4.18
C LEU A 7 4.80 35.18 -2.93
N PRO A 8 3.99 35.98 -2.19
CA PRO A 8 3.27 35.49 -1.01
C PRO A 8 2.41 34.24 -1.30
N ALA A 9 1.84 34.17 -2.50
CA ALA A 9 1.03 33.02 -2.93
C ALA A 9 1.84 31.71 -3.00
N LEU A 10 3.10 31.79 -3.45
CA LEU A 10 3.98 30.61 -3.53
C LEU A 10 4.34 30.10 -2.12
N ASP A 11 4.64 31.03 -1.19
CA ASP A 11 4.93 30.69 0.21
C ASP A 11 3.72 30.07 0.92
N VAL A 12 2.50 30.57 0.65
CA VAL A 12 1.26 30.00 1.18
C VAL A 12 1.02 28.60 0.61
N ALA A 13 1.19 28.43 -0.71
CA ALA A 13 1.04 27.13 -1.35
C ALA A 13 2.06 26.11 -0.81
N LEU A 14 3.32 26.52 -0.63
CA LEU A 14 4.37 25.68 -0.05
C LEU A 14 4.04 25.30 1.40
N GLY A 15 3.55 26.26 2.19
CA GLY A 15 3.14 26.03 3.58
C GLY A 15 1.97 25.05 3.68
N LEU A 16 0.95 25.20 2.85
CA LEU A 16 -0.19 24.26 2.79
C LEU A 16 0.26 22.87 2.34
N ALA A 17 1.06 22.78 1.28
CA ALA A 17 1.59 21.52 0.78
C ALA A 17 2.42 20.78 1.85
N PHE A 18 3.23 21.51 2.62
CA PHE A 18 3.99 20.98 3.73
C PHE A 18 3.09 20.45 4.85
N LEU A 19 2.09 21.21 5.25
CA LEU A 19 1.13 20.78 6.26
C LEU A 19 0.38 19.50 5.80
N TYR A 20 -0.11 19.48 4.57
CA TYR A 20 -0.77 18.30 4.02
C TYR A 20 0.17 17.10 3.93
N PHE A 21 1.44 17.31 3.60
CA PHE A 21 2.45 16.26 3.62
C PHE A 21 2.59 15.63 5.02
N LEU A 22 2.77 16.46 6.06
CA LEU A 22 2.88 15.98 7.44
C LEU A 22 1.63 15.20 7.88
N LEU A 23 0.45 15.78 7.68
CA LEU A 23 -0.81 15.15 8.09
C LEU A 23 -1.10 13.87 7.29
N SER A 24 -0.79 13.84 6.00
CA SER A 24 -0.93 12.64 5.17
C SER A 24 0.04 11.55 5.59
N THR A 25 1.25 11.89 6.07
CA THR A 25 2.21 10.93 6.62
C THR A 25 1.64 10.27 7.88
N VAL A 26 1.03 11.05 8.77
CA VAL A 26 0.34 10.53 9.97
C VAL A 26 -0.82 9.60 9.56
N CYS A 27 -1.67 10.01 8.62
CA CYS A 27 -2.75 9.16 8.10
C CYS A 27 -2.23 7.85 7.50
N SER A 28 -1.13 7.92 6.74
CA SER A 28 -0.52 6.74 6.12
C SER A 28 0.05 5.78 7.18
N ALA A 29 0.71 6.29 8.20
CA ALA A 29 1.25 5.49 9.31
C ALA A 29 0.12 4.80 10.09
N ILE A 30 -0.95 5.50 10.41
CA ILE A 30 -2.13 4.93 11.09
C ILE A 30 -2.78 3.85 10.20
N ASN A 31 -2.96 4.12 8.90
CA ASN A 31 -3.53 3.17 7.96
C ASN A 31 -2.67 1.89 7.86
N GLU A 32 -1.34 2.01 7.80
CA GLU A 32 -0.44 0.84 7.74
C GLU A 32 -0.50 0.05 9.04
N ALA A 33 -0.55 0.69 10.20
CA ALA A 33 -0.73 0.04 11.50
C ALA A 33 -2.06 -0.74 11.55
N ILE A 34 -3.17 -0.13 11.11
CA ILE A 34 -4.48 -0.79 11.04
C ILE A 34 -4.45 -1.97 10.06
N ALA A 35 -3.90 -1.79 8.85
CA ALA A 35 -3.81 -2.83 7.83
C ALA A 35 -2.99 -4.03 8.32
N THR A 36 -1.91 -3.78 9.06
CA THR A 36 -1.04 -4.79 9.66
C THR A 36 -1.76 -5.55 10.77
N VAL A 37 -2.40 -4.84 11.72
CA VAL A 37 -3.14 -5.46 12.82
C VAL A 37 -4.31 -6.30 12.32
N LEU A 38 -5.03 -5.82 11.31
CA LEU A 38 -6.18 -6.52 10.73
C LEU A 38 -5.79 -7.62 9.72
N GLY A 39 -4.52 -7.70 9.31
CA GLY A 39 -4.02 -8.68 8.37
C GLY A 39 -4.69 -8.58 7.00
N TRP A 40 -5.01 -7.38 6.54
CA TRP A 40 -5.80 -7.19 5.32
C TRP A 40 -5.13 -7.72 4.07
N ARG A 41 -3.80 -7.60 3.97
CA ARG A 41 -3.05 -8.12 2.82
C ARG A 41 -3.18 -9.65 2.72
N ALA A 42 -2.97 -10.35 3.84
CA ALA A 42 -3.10 -11.81 3.89
C ALA A 42 -4.54 -12.28 3.58
N LYS A 43 -5.55 -11.58 4.11
CA LYS A 43 -6.97 -11.88 3.80
C LYS A 43 -7.31 -11.66 2.33
N THR A 44 -6.80 -10.59 1.73
CA THR A 44 -7.04 -10.30 0.31
C THR A 44 -6.40 -11.34 -0.58
N LEU A 45 -5.18 -11.80 -0.23
CA LEU A 45 -4.50 -12.88 -0.93
C LEU A 45 -5.29 -14.20 -0.82
N GLU A 46 -5.75 -14.55 0.38
CA GLU A 46 -6.59 -15.74 0.59
C GLU A 46 -7.87 -15.69 -0.24
N GLN A 47 -8.56 -14.56 -0.24
CA GLN A 47 -9.75 -14.34 -1.06
C GLN A 47 -9.46 -14.45 -2.55
N ALA A 48 -8.33 -13.91 -3.01
CA ALA A 48 -7.93 -13.98 -4.41
C ALA A 48 -7.61 -15.42 -4.85
N VAL A 49 -6.93 -16.20 -4.00
CA VAL A 49 -6.69 -17.63 -4.25
C VAL A 49 -8.02 -18.42 -4.29
N ALA A 50 -8.91 -18.16 -3.34
CA ALA A 50 -10.22 -18.80 -3.33
C ALA A 50 -11.06 -18.45 -4.58
N ASN A 51 -11.08 -17.17 -4.97
CA ASN A 51 -11.78 -16.71 -6.17
C ASN A 51 -11.16 -17.28 -7.46
N PHE A 52 -9.83 -17.47 -7.49
CA PHE A 52 -9.17 -18.13 -8.61
C PHE A 52 -9.61 -19.60 -8.74
N LEU A 53 -9.59 -20.33 -7.62
CA LEU A 53 -10.01 -21.72 -7.60
C LEU A 53 -11.51 -21.90 -7.92
N ALA A 54 -12.34 -20.91 -7.59
CA ALA A 54 -13.78 -20.93 -7.82
C ALA A 54 -14.22 -20.35 -9.18
N ASP A 55 -13.29 -19.86 -10.02
CA ASP A 55 -13.59 -19.16 -11.28
C ASP A 55 -14.60 -17.98 -11.10
N GLY A 56 -14.60 -17.35 -9.93
CA GLY A 56 -15.48 -16.23 -9.62
C GLY A 56 -15.61 -15.91 -8.13
N PRO A 57 -16.53 -15.01 -7.74
CA PRO A 57 -16.82 -14.74 -6.35
C PRO A 57 -17.35 -15.97 -5.63
N VAL A 58 -16.64 -16.40 -4.59
CA VAL A 58 -17.00 -17.60 -3.83
C VAL A 58 -18.21 -17.32 -2.94
N GLU A 59 -19.35 -17.95 -3.21
CA GLU A 59 -20.21 -18.41 -2.12
C GLU A 59 -19.41 -19.50 -1.39
N ARG A 60 -19.20 -19.33 -0.08
CA ARG A 60 -18.33 -20.20 0.73
C ARG A 60 -18.73 -21.67 0.56
N ASP A 61 -18.06 -22.33 -0.37
CA ASP A 61 -18.13 -23.75 -0.57
C ASP A 61 -17.00 -24.41 0.22
N ASP A 62 -17.35 -25.37 1.10
CA ASP A 62 -16.40 -26.01 2.01
C ASP A 62 -15.22 -26.66 1.28
N ASP A 63 -15.44 -27.23 0.10
CA ASP A 63 -14.39 -27.95 -0.65
C ASP A 63 -13.36 -27.01 -1.29
N THR A 64 -13.81 -25.85 -1.81
CA THR A 64 -12.89 -24.81 -2.32
C THR A 64 -12.09 -24.21 -1.18
N VAL A 65 -12.70 -24.04 -0.01
CA VAL A 65 -12.02 -23.57 1.20
C VAL A 65 -11.00 -24.60 1.69
N GLN A 66 -11.32 -25.89 1.63
CA GLN A 66 -10.39 -26.97 2.01
C GLN A 66 -9.20 -27.05 1.06
N LEU A 67 -9.41 -27.02 -0.25
CA LEU A 67 -8.31 -27.01 -1.22
C LEU A 67 -7.44 -25.76 -1.07
N GLY A 68 -8.05 -24.59 -0.93
CA GLY A 68 -7.33 -23.35 -0.66
C GLY A 68 -6.52 -23.43 0.63
N SER A 69 -7.07 -24.00 1.70
CA SER A 69 -6.35 -24.18 2.96
C SER A 69 -5.19 -25.17 2.84
N ALA A 70 -5.37 -26.28 2.13
CA ALA A 70 -4.31 -27.25 1.86
C ALA A 70 -3.14 -26.63 1.09
N ILE A 71 -3.42 -25.78 0.10
CA ILE A 71 -2.41 -25.04 -0.63
C ILE A 71 -1.65 -24.09 0.30
N PHE A 72 -2.33 -23.34 1.18
CA PHE A 72 -1.65 -22.46 2.15
C PHE A 72 -0.86 -23.22 3.22
N GLU A 73 -1.23 -24.45 3.54
CA GLU A 73 -0.49 -25.33 4.45
C GLU A 73 0.72 -26.00 3.79
N HIS A 74 0.84 -25.91 2.46
CA HIS A 74 1.95 -26.50 1.73
C HIS A 74 3.29 -25.86 2.14
N TRP A 75 4.35 -26.68 2.31
CA TRP A 75 5.64 -26.23 2.83
C TRP A 75 6.27 -25.08 2.04
N ARG A 76 6.11 -25.06 0.70
CA ARG A 76 6.63 -23.98 -0.16
C ARG A 76 5.99 -22.63 0.19
N ILE A 77 4.73 -22.62 0.57
CA ILE A 77 3.99 -21.41 0.93
C ILE A 77 4.29 -21.03 2.39
N LYS A 78 4.37 -22.02 3.29
CA LYS A 78 4.81 -21.78 4.69
C LYS A 78 6.19 -21.18 4.77
N ALA A 79 7.11 -21.56 3.88
CA ALA A 79 8.45 -20.99 3.83
C ALA A 79 8.49 -19.49 3.47
N LEU A 80 7.40 -18.93 2.94
CA LEU A 80 7.29 -17.50 2.63
C LEU A 80 6.82 -16.64 3.83
N VAL A 81 6.49 -17.28 4.94
CA VAL A 81 6.01 -16.59 6.16
C VAL A 81 7.20 -16.13 7.00
N SER A 82 7.19 -14.87 7.41
CA SER A 82 8.29 -14.25 8.16
C SER A 82 8.45 -14.80 9.60
N ASP A 83 7.37 -15.35 10.19
CA ASP A 83 7.36 -15.91 11.54
C ASP A 83 6.52 -17.19 11.59
N PRO A 84 7.12 -18.34 11.23
CA PRO A 84 6.42 -19.62 11.24
C PRO A 84 6.02 -20.10 12.64
N ALA A 85 6.62 -19.57 13.70
CA ALA A 85 6.33 -19.94 15.10
C ALA A 85 5.12 -19.17 15.68
N SER A 86 4.58 -18.20 14.99
CA SER A 86 3.42 -17.43 15.45
C SER A 86 2.17 -18.31 15.55
N SER A 87 1.67 -18.50 16.77
CA SER A 87 0.44 -19.25 17.05
C SER A 87 -0.85 -18.58 16.53
N LYS A 88 -0.78 -17.33 16.09
CA LYS A 88 -1.92 -16.60 15.54
C LYS A 88 -2.10 -16.95 14.06
N ARG A 89 -3.08 -17.77 13.75
CA ARG A 89 -3.44 -18.23 12.39
C ARG A 89 -3.43 -17.12 11.31
N ARG A 90 -3.76 -15.87 11.67
CA ARG A 90 -3.75 -14.70 10.77
C ARG A 90 -2.35 -14.14 10.48
N ARG A 91 -1.39 -14.30 11.41
CA ARG A 91 0.01 -13.89 11.23
C ARG A 91 0.82 -14.93 10.46
N ASN A 92 0.31 -16.15 10.36
CA ASN A 92 0.99 -17.29 9.75
C ASN A 92 0.65 -17.47 8.25
N ARG A 93 0.19 -16.40 7.59
CA ARG A 93 -0.09 -16.40 6.15
C ARG A 93 0.78 -15.36 5.44
N PRO A 94 1.33 -15.68 4.26
CA PRO A 94 2.12 -14.73 3.51
C PRO A 94 1.24 -13.55 3.05
N SER A 95 1.84 -12.37 2.98
CA SER A 95 1.21 -11.19 2.40
C SER A 95 1.42 -11.08 0.88
N TYR A 96 2.30 -11.92 0.33
CA TYR A 96 2.62 -12.04 -1.08
C TYR A 96 2.90 -13.50 -1.43
N LEU A 97 2.43 -13.95 -2.56
CA LEU A 97 2.64 -15.31 -3.07
C LEU A 97 3.13 -15.23 -4.52
N PRO A 98 4.37 -15.64 -4.82
CA PRO A 98 4.87 -15.70 -6.19
C PRO A 98 4.06 -16.69 -7.02
N PRO A 99 3.67 -16.36 -8.28
CA PRO A 99 2.88 -17.24 -9.15
C PRO A 99 3.49 -18.64 -9.31
N ARG A 100 4.83 -18.70 -9.43
CA ARG A 100 5.56 -19.97 -9.53
C ARG A 100 5.46 -20.82 -8.26
N ALA A 101 5.54 -20.19 -7.08
CA ALA A 101 5.39 -20.93 -5.82
C ALA A 101 3.97 -21.46 -5.67
N PHE A 102 2.97 -20.67 -6.10
CA PHE A 102 1.56 -21.09 -6.14
C PHE A 102 1.36 -22.27 -7.07
N SER A 103 1.80 -22.19 -8.35
CA SER A 103 1.60 -23.25 -9.34
C SER A 103 2.24 -24.58 -8.94
N LEU A 104 3.44 -24.52 -8.33
CA LEU A 104 4.12 -25.70 -7.78
C LEU A 104 3.35 -26.27 -6.59
N ALA A 105 2.92 -25.44 -5.63
CA ALA A 105 2.18 -25.92 -4.48
C ALA A 105 0.84 -26.57 -4.89
N VAL A 106 0.13 -25.99 -5.84
CA VAL A 106 -1.12 -26.59 -6.40
C VAL A 106 -0.83 -27.93 -7.06
N ALA A 107 0.18 -28.01 -7.94
CA ALA A 107 0.52 -29.24 -8.65
C ALA A 107 0.93 -30.36 -7.67
N GLU A 108 1.78 -30.05 -6.68
CA GLU A 108 2.21 -31.02 -5.67
C GLU A 108 1.07 -31.43 -4.72
N THR A 109 0.20 -30.51 -4.32
CA THR A 109 -0.98 -30.81 -3.49
C THR A 109 -1.95 -31.74 -4.24
N LEU A 110 -2.23 -31.46 -5.52
CA LEU A 110 -3.10 -32.31 -6.32
C LEU A 110 -2.46 -33.68 -6.64
N ALA A 111 -1.15 -33.74 -6.86
CA ALA A 111 -0.43 -34.98 -7.09
C ALA A 111 -0.35 -35.87 -5.84
N ALA A 112 -0.33 -35.28 -4.65
CA ALA A 112 -0.41 -36.00 -3.38
C ALA A 112 -1.79 -36.64 -3.15
N GLY A 113 -2.84 -36.06 -3.74
CA GLY A 113 -4.23 -36.50 -3.54
C GLY A 113 -4.80 -36.10 -2.18
N PRO A 114 -6.06 -36.41 -1.88
CA PRO A 114 -6.59 -36.35 -0.54
C PRO A 114 -5.71 -37.25 0.36
N ALA A 115 -5.33 -36.74 1.53
CA ALA A 115 -4.58 -37.51 2.51
C ALA A 115 -5.48 -38.65 2.99
N ASP A 116 -5.37 -39.79 2.32
CA ASP A 116 -5.91 -41.07 2.81
C ASP A 116 -5.10 -41.41 4.06
N HIS A 117 -5.59 -41.03 5.23
CA HIS A 117 -5.00 -41.29 6.53
C HIS A 117 -4.94 -42.75 6.91
N GLU A 118 -5.29 -43.68 6.02
CA GLU A 118 -5.31 -45.11 6.31
C GLU A 118 -4.87 -45.96 5.12
N THR A 119 -3.57 -46.00 4.85
CA THR A 119 -2.97 -47.29 4.38
C THR A 119 -1.55 -47.37 4.89
N ASP A 120 -1.43 -48.17 5.92
CA ASP A 120 -0.21 -48.67 6.53
C ASP A 120 0.71 -49.30 5.46
N GLY A 121 1.93 -48.78 5.35
CA GLY A 121 3.06 -49.52 4.78
C GLY A 121 3.56 -49.19 3.38
N GLN A 122 2.88 -48.39 2.53
CA GLN A 122 3.46 -47.90 1.27
C GLN A 122 3.54 -46.37 1.28
N ARG A 123 4.63 -45.82 1.80
CA ARG A 123 5.04 -44.44 1.50
C ARG A 123 5.25 -44.36 -0.02
N GLY A 124 4.23 -43.93 -0.73
CA GLY A 124 4.35 -43.55 -2.14
C GLY A 124 5.47 -42.52 -2.27
N LYS A 125 6.18 -42.52 -3.41
CA LYS A 125 7.20 -41.52 -3.72
C LYS A 125 6.62 -40.11 -3.49
N SER A 126 7.38 -39.30 -2.82
CA SER A 126 7.02 -37.87 -2.62
C SER A 126 6.86 -37.17 -3.97
N PRO A 127 5.91 -36.24 -4.16
CA PRO A 127 5.66 -35.60 -5.45
C PRO A 127 6.92 -35.04 -6.13
N TRP A 128 7.92 -34.62 -5.37
CA TRP A 128 9.19 -34.12 -5.91
C TRP A 128 10.17 -35.21 -6.39
N GLU A 129 9.88 -36.50 -6.16
CA GLU A 129 10.64 -37.66 -6.65
C GLU A 129 10.05 -38.26 -7.94
N LEU A 130 8.91 -37.72 -8.38
CA LEU A 130 8.19 -38.18 -9.56
C LEU A 130 8.63 -37.48 -10.82
N ALA A 131 8.54 -38.16 -11.96
CA ALA A 131 8.69 -37.53 -13.25
C ALA A 131 7.49 -36.60 -13.55
N ASP A 132 7.70 -35.58 -14.36
CA ASP A 132 6.68 -34.56 -14.70
C ASP A 132 5.40 -35.19 -15.30
N GLU A 133 5.57 -36.25 -16.10
CA GLU A 133 4.42 -37.00 -16.70
C GLU A 133 3.60 -37.71 -15.62
N GLU A 134 4.25 -38.27 -14.60
CA GLU A 134 3.58 -38.96 -13.50
C GLU A 134 2.85 -37.97 -12.60
N ILE A 135 3.48 -36.81 -12.31
CA ILE A 135 2.81 -35.73 -11.57
C ILE A 135 1.55 -35.28 -12.30
N LEU A 136 1.63 -35.03 -13.62
CA LEU A 136 0.48 -34.59 -14.41
C LEU A 136 -0.61 -35.65 -14.48
N ALA A 137 -0.24 -36.93 -14.58
CA ALA A 137 -1.21 -38.04 -14.56
C ALA A 137 -1.98 -38.07 -13.22
N ARG A 138 -1.29 -37.93 -12.08
CA ARG A 138 -1.90 -37.87 -10.75
C ARG A 138 -2.79 -36.63 -10.61
N VAL A 139 -2.32 -35.45 -11.07
CA VAL A 139 -3.14 -34.24 -11.10
C VAL A 139 -4.44 -34.44 -11.84
N ARG A 140 -4.39 -35.04 -13.07
CA ARG A 140 -5.59 -35.33 -13.86
C ARG A 140 -6.54 -36.26 -13.10
N GLN A 141 -6.01 -37.31 -12.49
CA GLN A 141 -6.82 -38.29 -11.73
C GLN A 141 -7.48 -37.62 -10.51
N THR A 142 -6.74 -36.76 -9.77
CA THR A 142 -7.26 -36.06 -8.60
C THR A 142 -8.32 -35.06 -9.02
N VAL A 143 -8.07 -34.23 -10.06
CA VAL A 143 -9.04 -33.27 -10.58
C VAL A 143 -10.32 -33.94 -11.06
N ALA A 144 -10.22 -35.13 -11.70
CA ALA A 144 -11.40 -35.90 -12.12
C ALA A 144 -12.26 -36.36 -10.94
N LYS A 145 -11.65 -36.67 -9.79
CA LYS A 145 -12.33 -37.11 -8.56
C LYS A 145 -12.89 -35.98 -7.70
N LEU A 146 -12.49 -34.71 -7.96
CA LEU A 146 -13.06 -33.58 -7.24
C LEU A 146 -14.58 -33.53 -7.43
N PRO A 147 -15.34 -33.05 -6.42
CA PRO A 147 -16.77 -32.79 -6.58
C PRO A 147 -17.05 -31.84 -7.75
N ASP A 148 -18.20 -31.99 -8.41
CA ASP A 148 -18.60 -31.13 -9.54
C ASP A 148 -18.96 -29.72 -9.05
N ARG A 149 -17.93 -28.92 -8.81
CA ARG A 149 -17.99 -27.56 -8.30
C ARG A 149 -17.00 -26.68 -9.06
N GLN A 150 -17.02 -25.38 -8.75
CA GLN A 150 -16.26 -24.34 -9.44
C GLN A 150 -14.75 -24.63 -9.49
N ALA A 151 -14.15 -25.11 -8.39
CA ALA A 151 -12.73 -25.45 -8.34
C ALA A 151 -12.35 -26.55 -9.35
N LYS A 152 -13.21 -27.58 -9.52
CA LYS A 152 -13.01 -28.64 -10.52
C LYS A 152 -13.00 -28.07 -11.93
N ALA A 153 -13.95 -27.19 -12.26
CA ALA A 153 -14.06 -26.62 -13.60
C ALA A 153 -12.81 -25.78 -13.96
N ALA A 154 -12.34 -24.94 -13.03
CA ALA A 154 -11.13 -24.14 -13.22
C ALA A 154 -9.88 -25.00 -13.43
N LEU A 155 -9.70 -26.04 -12.60
CA LEU A 155 -8.56 -26.95 -12.69
C LEU A 155 -8.63 -27.84 -13.93
N GLN A 156 -9.83 -28.33 -14.33
CA GLN A 156 -10.03 -29.09 -15.57
C GLN A 156 -9.65 -28.23 -16.78
N LYS A 157 -10.09 -26.97 -16.82
CA LYS A 157 -9.72 -26.03 -17.90
C LYS A 157 -8.19 -25.86 -17.99
N ALA A 158 -7.52 -25.72 -16.85
CA ALA A 158 -6.06 -25.63 -16.81
C ALA A 158 -5.38 -26.92 -17.31
N VAL A 159 -5.90 -28.12 -16.95
CA VAL A 159 -5.40 -29.40 -17.41
C VAL A 159 -5.60 -29.57 -18.92
N VAL A 160 -6.76 -29.20 -19.46
CA VAL A 160 -7.07 -29.30 -20.90
C VAL A 160 -6.15 -28.39 -21.70
N ASN A 161 -5.94 -27.13 -21.23
CA ASN A 161 -5.13 -26.14 -21.91
C ASN A 161 -3.60 -26.33 -21.69
N ALA A 162 -3.20 -27.31 -20.89
CA ALA A 162 -1.80 -27.59 -20.57
C ALA A 162 -0.97 -28.15 -21.75
N GLY A 163 -1.60 -28.50 -22.87
CA GLY A 163 -0.88 -29.12 -23.98
C GLY A 163 -0.20 -30.45 -23.63
N GLY A 164 -0.71 -31.15 -22.61
CA GLY A 164 -0.19 -32.46 -22.19
C GLY A 164 1.08 -32.41 -21.31
N THR A 165 1.58 -31.25 -20.92
CA THR A 165 2.81 -31.11 -20.14
C THR A 165 2.55 -30.51 -18.76
N LEU A 166 3.35 -30.89 -17.76
CA LEU A 166 3.29 -30.30 -16.42
C LEU A 166 3.62 -28.79 -16.46
N GLU A 167 4.60 -28.40 -17.26
CA GLU A 167 4.97 -27.00 -17.43
C GLU A 167 3.83 -26.17 -18.05
N GLY A 168 3.10 -26.73 -19.04
CA GLY A 168 1.91 -26.11 -19.60
C GLY A 168 0.80 -25.93 -18.56
N PHE A 169 0.55 -26.96 -17.72
CA PHE A 169 -0.41 -26.86 -16.61
C PHE A 169 -0.02 -25.75 -15.62
N ARG A 170 1.25 -25.71 -15.21
CA ARG A 170 1.75 -24.67 -14.29
C ARG A 170 1.60 -23.28 -14.89
N ARG A 171 1.94 -23.09 -16.18
CA ARG A 171 1.79 -21.80 -16.87
C ARG A 171 0.34 -21.33 -16.91
N GLN A 172 -0.62 -22.24 -17.12
CA GLN A 172 -2.04 -21.89 -17.05
C GLN A 172 -2.45 -21.44 -15.64
N LEU A 173 -1.95 -22.11 -14.60
CA LEU A 173 -2.18 -21.70 -13.21
C LEU A 173 -1.54 -20.35 -12.91
N GLU A 174 -0.31 -20.10 -13.35
CA GLU A 174 0.42 -18.85 -13.14
C GLU A 174 -0.30 -17.67 -13.78
N THR A 175 -0.69 -17.79 -15.06
CA THR A 175 -1.44 -16.76 -15.77
C THR A 175 -2.77 -16.46 -15.11
N GLY A 176 -3.56 -17.48 -14.79
CA GLY A 176 -4.87 -17.30 -14.15
C GLY A 176 -4.73 -16.73 -12.74
N PHE A 177 -3.67 -17.10 -12.02
CA PHE A 177 -3.36 -16.53 -10.71
C PHE A 177 -3.00 -15.04 -10.83
N ASP A 178 -2.15 -14.65 -11.79
CA ASP A 178 -1.77 -13.26 -12.01
C ASP A 178 -3.00 -12.41 -12.34
N ASP A 179 -3.88 -12.85 -13.22
CA ASP A 179 -5.15 -12.19 -13.54
C ASP A 179 -6.04 -12.01 -12.29
N SER A 180 -6.09 -13.03 -11.43
CA SER A 180 -6.84 -12.97 -10.18
C SER A 180 -6.22 -11.99 -9.18
N MET A 181 -4.88 -11.96 -9.09
CA MET A 181 -4.16 -11.04 -8.22
C MET A 181 -4.28 -9.59 -8.68
N GLU A 182 -4.31 -9.35 -9.98
CA GLU A 182 -4.55 -8.00 -10.52
C GLU A 182 -5.93 -7.47 -10.11
N ARG A 183 -6.98 -8.29 -10.25
CA ARG A 183 -8.34 -7.96 -9.78
C ARG A 183 -8.38 -7.72 -8.26
N ALA A 184 -7.75 -8.60 -7.49
CA ALA A 184 -7.67 -8.48 -6.03
C ALA A 184 -6.92 -7.22 -5.58
N SER A 185 -5.84 -6.88 -6.28
CA SER A 185 -5.10 -5.63 -6.07
C SER A 185 -5.97 -4.40 -6.28
N GLY A 186 -6.83 -4.40 -7.29
CA GLY A 186 -7.80 -3.34 -7.53
C GLY A 186 -8.81 -3.16 -6.40
N TRP A 187 -9.32 -4.25 -5.82
CA TRP A 187 -10.20 -4.21 -4.64
C TRP A 187 -9.47 -3.72 -3.39
N TYR A 188 -8.26 -4.21 -3.17
CA TYR A 188 -7.43 -3.78 -2.05
C TYR A 188 -7.14 -2.28 -2.12
N LYS A 189 -6.73 -1.76 -3.28
CA LYS A 189 -6.47 -0.32 -3.48
C LYS A 189 -7.69 0.52 -3.14
N ARG A 190 -8.89 0.15 -3.61
CA ARG A 190 -10.14 0.87 -3.29
C ARG A 190 -10.45 0.84 -1.80
N LYS A 191 -10.25 -0.30 -1.12
CA LYS A 191 -10.46 -0.42 0.32
C LYS A 191 -9.49 0.45 1.12
N VAL A 192 -8.22 0.49 0.72
CA VAL A 192 -7.19 1.35 1.34
C VAL A 192 -7.51 2.82 1.11
N GLN A 193 -7.92 3.21 -0.11
CA GLN A 193 -8.32 4.59 -0.39
C GLN A 193 -9.52 5.03 0.46
N LEU A 194 -10.54 4.20 0.59
CA LEU A 194 -11.69 4.49 1.46
C LEU A 194 -11.25 4.66 2.92
N MET A 195 -10.36 3.79 3.40
CA MET A 195 -9.85 3.88 4.77
C MET A 195 -9.05 5.16 4.98
N ILE A 196 -8.19 5.53 4.04
CA ILE A 196 -7.44 6.80 4.10
C ILE A 196 -8.41 7.99 4.13
N ALA A 197 -9.47 7.98 3.31
CA ALA A 197 -10.47 9.04 3.32
C ALA A 197 -11.20 9.14 4.67
N VAL A 198 -11.56 8.00 5.28
CA VAL A 198 -12.17 7.95 6.61
C VAL A 198 -11.21 8.45 7.69
N LEU A 199 -9.94 8.05 7.64
CA LEU A 199 -8.91 8.54 8.57
C LEU A 199 -8.63 10.03 8.37
N ALA A 200 -8.59 10.50 7.13
CA ALA A 200 -8.45 11.91 6.81
C ALA A 200 -9.61 12.73 7.38
N ALA A 201 -10.85 12.25 7.22
CA ALA A 201 -12.02 12.87 7.82
C ALA A 201 -11.95 12.87 9.37
N ALA A 202 -11.64 11.71 9.97
CA ALA A 202 -11.49 11.60 11.42
C ALA A 202 -10.43 12.56 11.97
N LEU A 203 -9.25 12.62 11.34
CA LEU A 203 -8.17 13.53 11.73
C LEU A 203 -8.57 15.00 11.54
N THR A 204 -9.19 15.34 10.40
CA THR A 204 -9.69 16.69 10.10
C THR A 204 -10.64 17.18 11.19
N PHE A 205 -11.61 16.34 11.59
CA PHE A 205 -12.56 16.70 12.64
C PHE A 205 -11.95 16.66 14.04
N ALA A 206 -11.11 15.66 14.36
CA ALA A 206 -10.50 15.56 15.69
C ALA A 206 -9.61 16.76 16.00
N VAL A 207 -8.85 17.21 15.01
CA VAL A 207 -7.89 18.35 15.15
C VAL A 207 -8.49 19.66 14.63
N ASN A 208 -9.72 19.66 14.11
CA ASN A 208 -10.39 20.83 13.52
C ASN A 208 -9.49 21.56 12.51
N ILE A 209 -9.05 20.84 11.47
CA ILE A 209 -8.13 21.35 10.46
C ILE A 209 -8.93 21.97 9.31
N ASP A 210 -8.97 23.29 9.23
CA ASP A 210 -9.67 24.04 8.20
C ASP A 210 -8.66 24.67 7.24
N SER A 211 -8.55 24.13 6.01
CA SER A 211 -7.63 24.57 4.97
C SER A 211 -7.83 26.05 4.59
N MET A 212 -9.07 26.53 4.56
CA MET A 212 -9.35 27.94 4.21
C MET A 212 -8.87 28.89 5.32
N GLN A 213 -9.08 28.51 6.57
CA GLN A 213 -8.63 29.29 7.72
C GLN A 213 -7.10 29.33 7.79
N ILE A 214 -6.44 28.17 7.58
CA ILE A 214 -4.97 28.10 7.56
C ILE A 214 -4.40 28.93 6.41
N ALA A 215 -4.98 28.83 5.21
CA ALA A 215 -4.58 29.63 4.06
C ALA A 215 -4.71 31.14 4.33
N SER A 216 -5.83 31.55 4.92
CA SER A 216 -6.08 32.95 5.31
C SER A 216 -5.08 33.43 6.35
N ARG A 217 -4.75 32.61 7.34
CA ARG A 217 -3.74 32.92 8.36
C ARG A 217 -2.35 33.06 7.77
N LEU A 218 -1.94 32.11 6.91
CA LEU A 218 -0.65 32.19 6.21
C LEU A 218 -0.58 33.39 5.27
N TRP A 219 -1.71 33.80 4.70
CA TRP A 219 -1.76 34.99 3.84
C TRP A 219 -1.56 36.27 4.62
N SER A 220 -2.19 36.42 5.78
CA SER A 220 -2.17 37.63 6.59
C SER A 220 -0.93 37.76 7.47
N ASP A 221 -0.32 36.66 7.90
CA ASP A 221 0.80 36.62 8.84
C ASP A 221 2.12 36.32 8.11
N LYS A 222 2.85 37.38 7.72
CA LYS A 222 4.12 37.26 6.99
C LYS A 222 5.19 36.47 7.75
N PRO A 223 5.45 36.74 9.08
CA PRO A 223 6.40 35.94 9.86
C PRO A 223 6.08 34.45 9.87
N LEU A 224 4.82 34.08 10.14
CA LEU A 224 4.36 32.70 10.14
C LEU A 224 4.56 32.05 8.77
N ARG A 225 4.12 32.72 7.70
CA ARG A 225 4.29 32.24 6.32
C ARG A 225 5.74 31.95 5.99
N THR A 226 6.64 32.86 6.32
CA THR A 226 8.08 32.70 6.04
C THR A 226 8.67 31.53 6.83
N ALA A 227 8.33 31.41 8.12
CA ALA A 227 8.80 30.31 8.95
C ALA A 227 8.33 28.94 8.42
N VAL A 228 7.06 28.81 8.04
CA VAL A 228 6.51 27.57 7.46
C VAL A 228 7.16 27.26 6.11
N ALA A 229 7.33 28.26 5.25
CA ALA A 229 7.97 28.07 3.94
C ALA A 229 9.45 27.65 4.05
N GLN A 230 10.16 28.15 5.06
CA GLN A 230 11.54 27.73 5.33
C GLN A 230 11.61 26.27 5.80
N LYS A 231 10.71 25.86 6.72
CA LYS A 231 10.61 24.46 7.15
C LYS A 231 10.23 23.53 5.99
N ALA A 232 9.29 23.94 5.16
CA ALA A 232 8.90 23.22 3.96
C ALA A 232 10.08 23.00 2.99
N ALA A 233 10.90 24.03 2.80
CA ALA A 233 12.08 23.94 1.94
C ALA A 233 13.22 23.08 2.53
N ALA A 234 13.27 22.94 3.85
CA ALA A 234 14.24 22.11 4.58
C ALA A 234 13.84 20.62 4.62
N ALA A 235 12.57 20.29 4.46
CA ALA A 235 12.06 18.93 4.47
C ALA A 235 12.48 18.17 3.20
N LYS A 236 13.59 17.43 3.26
CA LYS A 236 14.17 16.71 2.11
C LYS A 236 13.69 15.27 2.00
N ASP A 237 13.17 14.67 3.09
CA ASP A 237 12.72 13.31 3.19
C ASP A 237 11.62 13.13 4.26
N ALA A 238 11.05 11.93 4.34
CA ALA A 238 10.01 11.62 5.31
C ALA A 238 10.48 11.69 6.76
N GLN A 239 11.78 11.47 7.02
CA GLN A 239 12.36 11.51 8.36
C GLN A 239 12.46 12.95 8.86
N SER A 240 12.99 13.87 8.04
CA SER A 240 13.04 15.31 8.35
C SER A 240 11.65 15.93 8.48
N ALA A 241 10.63 15.32 7.86
CA ALA A 241 9.25 15.71 8.05
C ALA A 241 8.68 15.23 9.39
N ALA A 242 9.02 14.02 9.85
CA ALA A 242 8.62 13.53 11.16
C ALA A 242 9.18 14.42 12.28
N ASP A 243 10.46 14.83 12.17
CA ASP A 243 11.11 15.76 13.10
C ASP A 243 10.45 17.17 13.05
N ALA A 244 9.82 17.51 11.93
CA ALA A 244 9.09 18.76 11.78
C ALA A 244 7.70 18.74 12.46
N VAL A 245 7.12 17.57 12.75
CA VAL A 245 5.83 17.46 13.49
C VAL A 245 5.93 18.08 14.87
N ASP A 246 7.00 17.81 15.61
CA ASP A 246 7.25 18.40 16.94
C ASP A 246 7.37 19.94 16.91
N SER A 247 7.68 20.48 15.74
CA SER A 247 7.79 21.93 15.55
C SER A 247 6.51 22.61 15.05
N VAL A 248 5.46 21.85 14.71
CA VAL A 248 4.16 22.41 14.27
C VAL A 248 3.46 23.14 15.41
N ASP A 249 3.56 22.64 16.63
CA ASP A 249 3.02 23.33 17.82
C ASP A 249 3.61 24.73 18.02
N GLN A 250 4.90 24.91 17.68
CA GLN A 250 5.59 26.20 17.77
C GLN A 250 5.08 27.22 16.73
N LEU A 251 4.47 26.75 15.64
CA LEU A 251 3.96 27.61 14.56
C LEU A 251 2.63 28.27 14.89
N LYS A 252 1.98 27.93 16.01
CA LYS A 252 0.67 28.50 16.44
C LYS A 252 -0.37 28.55 15.31
N LEU A 253 -0.41 27.49 14.50
CA LEU A 253 -1.43 27.35 13.48
C LEU A 253 -2.82 27.25 14.12
N PRO A 254 -3.91 27.69 13.46
CA PRO A 254 -5.27 27.60 13.98
C PRO A 254 -5.78 26.16 13.93
N LEU A 255 -5.24 25.30 14.79
CA LEU A 255 -5.60 23.90 14.94
C LEU A 255 -6.31 23.68 16.27
N GLY A 256 -7.15 22.66 16.33
CA GLY A 256 -7.86 22.27 17.55
C GLY A 256 -9.18 23.02 17.76
N TRP A 257 -9.89 22.62 18.81
CA TRP A 257 -11.21 23.12 19.20
C TRP A 257 -11.14 24.19 20.33
N GLY A 258 -9.96 24.78 20.54
CA GLY A 258 -9.74 25.77 21.58
C GLY A 258 -10.52 27.08 21.38
N ALA A 259 -10.50 27.92 22.43
CA ALA A 259 -11.14 29.24 22.41
C ALA A 259 -10.61 30.10 21.23
N GLY A 260 -11.52 30.58 20.40
CA GLY A 260 -11.24 31.35 19.19
C GLY A 260 -11.13 30.51 17.91
N ASN A 261 -11.07 29.18 17.99
CA ASN A 261 -11.05 28.30 16.84
C ASN A 261 -12.25 27.33 16.74
N ALA A 262 -13.11 27.26 17.74
CA ALA A 262 -14.37 26.54 17.69
C ALA A 262 -15.45 27.40 17.02
N PRO A 263 -16.31 26.85 16.12
CA PRO A 263 -17.47 27.57 15.63
C PRO A 263 -18.46 27.81 16.79
N SER A 264 -18.95 29.03 16.93
CA SER A 264 -19.87 29.43 18.01
C SER A 264 -21.32 29.12 17.71
N ASP A 265 -21.66 28.92 16.45
CA ASP A 265 -23.04 28.70 15.97
C ASP A 265 -23.06 27.81 14.72
N VAL A 266 -24.27 27.43 14.30
CA VAL A 266 -24.51 26.59 13.10
C VAL A 266 -23.97 27.30 11.83
N GLY A 267 -24.06 28.61 11.73
CA GLY A 267 -23.53 29.38 10.62
C GLY A 267 -22.00 29.31 10.55
N GLY A 268 -21.33 29.28 11.71
CA GLY A 268 -19.87 29.06 11.81
C GLY A 268 -19.47 27.68 11.34
N VAL A 269 -20.23 26.65 11.68
CA VAL A 269 -20.00 25.28 11.18
C VAL A 269 -20.14 25.23 9.66
N LEU A 270 -21.22 25.79 9.11
CA LEU A 270 -21.47 25.78 7.66
C LEU A 270 -20.34 26.45 6.87
N ARG A 271 -19.77 27.55 7.40
CA ARG A 271 -18.63 28.24 6.76
C ARG A 271 -17.36 27.39 6.72
N ARG A 272 -17.18 26.45 7.65
CA ARG A 272 -16.00 25.60 7.73
C ARG A 272 -16.09 24.34 6.86
N ILE A 273 -17.28 23.94 6.45
CA ILE A 273 -17.48 22.75 5.60
C ILE A 273 -16.55 22.77 4.38
N PRO A 274 -16.46 23.84 3.58
CA PRO A 274 -15.55 23.87 2.43
C PRO A 274 -14.08 23.65 2.82
N GLY A 275 -13.61 24.28 3.91
CA GLY A 275 -12.25 24.11 4.38
C GLY A 275 -11.97 22.67 4.86
N TRP A 276 -12.88 22.05 5.58
CA TRP A 276 -12.78 20.63 5.98
C TRP A 276 -12.81 19.70 4.78
N LEU A 277 -13.68 19.92 3.80
CA LEU A 277 -13.72 19.10 2.57
C LEU A 277 -12.41 19.19 1.78
N ILE A 278 -11.85 20.40 1.64
CA ILE A 278 -10.54 20.59 1.00
C ILE A 278 -9.45 19.84 1.78
N THR A 279 -9.45 19.91 3.12
CA THR A 279 -8.49 19.18 3.96
C THR A 279 -8.62 17.67 3.75
N ILE A 280 -9.84 17.11 3.82
CA ILE A 280 -10.09 15.69 3.63
C ILE A 280 -9.63 15.23 2.25
N ALA A 281 -9.98 15.98 1.20
CA ALA A 281 -9.55 15.69 -0.16
C ALA A 281 -8.02 15.74 -0.29
N ALA A 282 -7.38 16.78 0.27
CA ALA A 282 -5.94 16.95 0.25
C ALA A 282 -5.21 15.80 0.96
N LEU A 283 -5.65 15.40 2.15
CA LEU A 283 -5.06 14.29 2.90
C LEU A 283 -5.27 12.95 2.18
N SER A 284 -6.38 12.78 1.47
CA SER A 284 -6.69 11.56 0.72
C SER A 284 -5.77 11.32 -0.48
N LEU A 285 -5.06 12.35 -0.98
CA LEU A 285 -4.04 12.20 -2.02
C LEU A 285 -2.79 11.47 -1.52
N GLY A 286 -2.56 11.48 -0.23
CA GLY A 286 -1.46 10.78 0.43
C GLY A 286 -0.12 11.51 0.41
N ALA A 287 0.77 11.10 1.31
CA ALA A 287 2.07 11.73 1.52
C ALA A 287 2.98 11.79 0.27
N PRO A 288 3.06 10.74 -0.59
CA PRO A 288 3.90 10.78 -1.79
C PRO A 288 3.54 11.92 -2.75
N PHE A 289 2.23 12.18 -2.95
CA PHE A 289 1.76 13.28 -3.81
C PHE A 289 2.27 14.64 -3.29
N TRP A 290 2.11 14.88 -2.00
CA TRP A 290 2.51 16.15 -1.40
C TRP A 290 4.03 16.32 -1.37
N PHE A 291 4.78 15.25 -1.14
CA PHE A 291 6.23 15.27 -1.21
C PHE A 291 6.75 15.63 -2.62
N ASP A 292 6.16 15.03 -3.65
CA ASP A 292 6.50 15.36 -5.04
C ASP A 292 6.19 16.82 -5.36
N LEU A 293 5.03 17.32 -4.91
CA LEU A 293 4.64 18.72 -5.09
C LEU A 293 5.60 19.67 -4.38
N LEU A 294 5.91 19.41 -3.10
CA LEU A 294 6.90 20.16 -2.31
C LEU A 294 8.25 20.24 -3.01
N SER A 295 8.75 19.09 -3.46
CA SER A 295 10.04 18.98 -4.14
C SER A 295 10.09 19.79 -5.45
N ARG A 296 8.98 19.84 -6.19
CA ARG A 296 8.86 20.66 -7.41
C ARG A 296 8.81 22.14 -7.11
N VAL A 297 7.99 22.56 -6.15
CA VAL A 297 7.82 23.96 -5.77
C VAL A 297 9.09 24.52 -5.12
N ALA A 298 9.75 23.73 -4.26
CA ALA A 298 11.02 24.11 -3.64
C ALA A 298 12.13 24.35 -4.70
N ARG A 299 12.20 23.53 -5.74
CA ARG A 299 13.15 23.72 -6.86
C ARG A 299 12.87 25.00 -7.63
N LEU A 300 11.62 25.34 -7.87
CA LEU A 300 11.25 26.60 -8.54
C LEU A 300 11.70 27.82 -7.74
N ARG A 301 11.62 27.75 -6.40
CA ARG A 301 12.10 28.81 -5.50
C ARG A 301 13.63 28.93 -5.51
N GLY A 302 14.36 27.78 -5.53
CA GLY A 302 15.82 27.75 -5.53
C GLY A 302 16.46 28.20 -6.85
N SER A 303 15.75 28.08 -7.98
CA SER A 303 16.26 28.52 -9.29
C SER A 303 16.25 30.04 -9.51
N GLY A 304 15.63 30.79 -8.61
CA GLY A 304 15.60 32.27 -8.63
C GLY A 304 16.77 32.96 -7.91
N VAL A 305 17.67 32.23 -7.25
CA VAL A 305 18.86 32.81 -6.63
C VAL A 305 20.00 32.83 -7.66
N PRO A 306 20.47 34.01 -8.13
CA PRO A 306 21.64 34.05 -8.99
C PRO A 306 22.84 33.47 -8.23
N GLN A 307 23.49 32.46 -8.78
CA GLN A 307 24.80 32.02 -8.30
C GLN A 307 25.75 33.22 -8.44
N GLN A 308 26.21 33.75 -7.31
CA GLN A 308 27.32 34.72 -7.35
C GLN A 308 28.49 34.04 -8.09
N PRO A 309 29.09 34.72 -9.10
CA PRO A 309 30.28 34.21 -9.75
C PRO A 309 31.36 34.00 -8.69
N ARG A 310 31.90 32.78 -8.59
CA ARG A 310 33.11 32.53 -7.81
C ARG A 310 34.15 33.55 -8.24
N SER A 311 34.52 34.44 -7.32
CA SER A 311 35.66 35.33 -7.52
C SER A 311 36.92 34.46 -7.73
N LEU A 312 37.57 34.59 -8.90
CA LEU A 312 38.85 33.94 -9.29
C LEU A 312 40.04 34.51 -8.46
N SER A 313 39.90 34.83 -7.21
CA SER A 313 40.94 35.45 -6.39
C SER A 313 41.72 34.45 -5.50
N ASP A 314 41.48 33.14 -5.58
CA ASP A 314 42.28 32.17 -4.86
C ASP A 314 43.13 31.33 -5.81
N THR A 315 44.08 31.97 -6.49
CA THR A 315 45.24 31.29 -7.06
C THR A 315 46.31 31.25 -5.97
N PRO A 316 46.69 30.07 -5.44
CA PRO A 316 47.84 29.95 -4.54
C PRO A 316 49.11 30.31 -5.32
N GLY A 317 49.88 31.24 -4.75
CA GLY A 317 51.07 31.83 -5.33
C GLY A 317 52.07 30.83 -5.86
N ALA A 318 52.60 31.16 -7.05
CA ALA A 318 53.78 30.55 -7.63
C ALA A 318 54.95 30.65 -6.64
N VAL A 319 55.48 29.52 -6.23
CA VAL A 319 56.77 29.40 -5.54
C VAL A 319 57.84 29.76 -6.57
N ARG A 320 58.57 30.87 -6.32
CA ARG A 320 59.85 31.19 -6.99
C ARG A 320 60.94 30.32 -6.33
N SER A 321 61.68 29.65 -7.17
CA SER A 321 62.98 28.98 -6.96
C SER A 321 63.97 29.73 -6.18
#